data_c9de17ffe0acb0ec4fc1faf70dc344bd
#
_entry.id   c9de17ffe0acb0ec4fc1faf70dc344bd
#
_cell.length_a   1.000
_cell.length_b   1.000
_cell.length_c   1.000
_cell.angle_alpha   90.00
_cell.angle_beta   90.00
_cell.angle_gamma   90.00
#
_symmetry.space_group_name_H-M   'P 1'
#
loop_
_entity.id
_entity.type
_entity.pdbx_description
1 polymer ?
#
loop_
_entity_poly.entity_id
_entity_poly.type
_entity_poly.pdbx_seq_one_letter_code
_entity_poly.pdbx_strand_id
1 'polypeptide(L)'
;MIRYIKVYDNVMDPMACNKLVKSFERNMASHNFINGNGNRYEEMIITEETRIWNEYGPQLVELYNIGLSTYRQECGLKTSKQIPDKMGMEQFSLKKYVANDPGYKQRIHSDSTERGTHTRFITAMIYLTTPEQRGETEFPSIRLKITPTQGSMIIFPSTWTYMYSENPCMGLISKYTLTTHFRAQ
;
A
#
# COMPACT_ATOMS: atom_id res chain seq x y z
N MET A 1 -18.18 -6.37 -6.56
CA MET A 1 -16.87 -5.69 -6.50
C MET A 1 -16.17 -5.82 -5.15
N ILE A 2 -16.80 -5.59 -4.01
CA ILE A 2 -16.20 -5.74 -2.65
C ILE A 2 -15.48 -7.09 -2.47
N ARG A 3 -15.97 -8.16 -3.11
CA ARG A 3 -15.41 -9.51 -3.02
C ARG A 3 -13.91 -9.61 -3.28
N TYR A 4 -13.33 -8.70 -4.08
CA TYR A 4 -11.93 -8.74 -4.48
C TYR A 4 -11.07 -7.70 -3.76
N ILE A 5 -11.62 -7.01 -2.78
CA ILE A 5 -10.87 -6.21 -1.82
C ILE A 5 -10.82 -7.02 -0.53
N LYS A 6 -9.63 -7.36 -0.09
CA LYS A 6 -9.39 -8.17 1.11
C LYS A 6 -8.55 -7.41 2.10
N VAL A 7 -8.87 -7.54 3.36
CA VAL A 7 -8.11 -6.98 4.48
C VAL A 7 -7.68 -8.15 5.37
N TYR A 8 -6.40 -8.19 5.68
CA TYR A 8 -5.79 -9.20 6.54
C TYR A 8 -5.19 -8.49 7.76
N ASP A 9 -5.69 -8.82 8.95
CA ASP A 9 -5.18 -8.23 10.18
C ASP A 9 -3.94 -8.94 10.67
N ASN A 10 -3.09 -8.22 11.44
CA ASN A 10 -1.90 -8.75 12.08
C ASN A 10 -0.91 -9.45 11.13
N VAL A 11 -0.80 -8.96 9.90
CA VAL A 11 0.15 -9.51 8.91
C VAL A 11 1.58 -9.12 9.25
N MET A 12 1.78 -7.90 9.75
CA MET A 12 3.09 -7.42 10.19
C MET A 12 3.06 -7.06 11.68
N ASP A 13 4.08 -7.52 12.39
CA ASP A 13 4.25 -7.21 13.81
C ASP A 13 4.38 -5.70 14.05
N PRO A 14 3.74 -5.14 15.09
CA PRO A 14 3.81 -3.70 15.40
C PRO A 14 5.23 -3.18 15.62
N MET A 15 6.16 -3.98 16.17
CA MET A 15 7.56 -3.54 16.31
C MET A 15 8.25 -3.41 14.95
N ALA A 16 7.95 -4.32 14.02
CA ALA A 16 8.47 -4.24 12.65
C ALA A 16 7.92 -2.99 11.93
N CYS A 17 6.62 -2.71 12.05
CA CYS A 17 6.01 -1.49 11.55
C CYS A 17 6.72 -0.24 12.09
N ASN A 18 6.90 -0.17 13.42
CA ASN A 18 7.55 0.97 14.07
C ASN A 18 9.01 1.14 13.67
N LYS A 19 9.75 0.05 13.42
CA LYS A 19 11.13 0.11 12.92
C LYS A 19 11.20 0.69 11.50
N LEU A 20 10.28 0.28 10.61
CA LEU A 20 10.19 0.84 9.26
C LEU A 20 9.85 2.34 9.28
N VAL A 21 8.88 2.75 10.10
CA VAL A 21 8.54 4.17 10.28
C VAL A 21 9.75 4.96 10.79
N LYS A 22 10.46 4.46 11.82
CA LYS A 22 11.68 5.10 12.33
C LYS A 22 12.79 5.18 11.27
N SER A 23 12.94 4.14 10.44
CA SER A 23 13.90 4.14 9.34
C SER A 23 13.55 5.19 8.29
N PHE A 24 12.26 5.34 7.96
CA PHE A 24 11.77 6.41 7.09
C PHE A 24 12.14 7.78 7.68
N GLU A 25 11.75 8.09 8.89
CA GLU A 25 11.98 9.40 9.52
C GLU A 25 13.49 9.77 9.65
N ARG A 26 14.37 8.78 9.74
CA ARG A 26 15.83 9.00 9.83
C ARG A 26 16.49 9.25 8.47
N ASN A 27 15.87 8.86 7.37
CA ASN A 27 16.43 8.95 6.02
C ASN A 27 15.74 10.04 5.18
N MET A 28 15.50 11.21 5.76
CA MET A 28 14.77 12.32 5.10
C MET A 28 15.39 12.76 3.76
N ALA A 29 16.69 12.59 3.57
CA ALA A 29 17.37 12.91 2.33
C ALA A 29 16.94 12.03 1.14
N SER A 30 16.38 10.86 1.41
CA SER A 30 15.87 9.91 0.41
C SER A 30 14.37 10.06 0.14
N HIS A 31 13.73 11.07 0.72
CA HIS A 31 12.31 11.31 0.51
C HIS A 31 12.06 12.12 -0.75
N ASN A 32 11.10 11.67 -1.53
CA ASN A 32 10.49 12.44 -2.60
C ASN A 32 9.23 13.11 -2.05
N PHE A 33 9.18 14.43 -2.10
CA PHE A 33 7.97 15.16 -1.73
C PHE A 33 7.07 15.31 -2.95
N ILE A 34 5.97 14.58 -2.96
CA ILE A 34 4.97 14.64 -4.03
C ILE A 34 3.94 15.71 -3.67
N ASN A 35 3.88 16.77 -4.49
CA ASN A 35 2.92 17.85 -4.31
C ASN A 35 2.44 18.36 -5.68
N GLY A 36 1.23 17.98 -6.05
CA GLY A 36 0.62 18.40 -7.31
C GLY A 36 -0.53 17.49 -7.73
N ASN A 37 -1.36 18.00 -8.64
CA ASN A 37 -2.50 17.26 -9.20
C ASN A 37 -3.44 16.66 -8.14
N GLY A 38 -3.58 17.31 -6.96
CA GLY A 38 -4.39 16.83 -5.85
C GLY A 38 -3.75 15.71 -5.02
N ASN A 39 -2.48 15.41 -5.25
CA ASN A 39 -1.67 14.49 -4.43
C ASN A 39 -0.72 15.31 -3.57
N ARG A 40 -0.58 14.93 -2.30
CA ARG A 40 0.45 15.43 -1.40
C ARG A 40 0.82 14.34 -0.39
N TYR A 41 2.06 13.89 -0.44
CA TYR A 41 2.63 12.90 0.49
C TYR A 41 4.16 12.91 0.36
N GLU A 42 4.83 12.36 1.36
CA GLU A 42 6.25 12.04 1.30
C GLU A 42 6.41 10.57 0.92
N GLU A 43 7.37 10.24 0.08
CA GLU A 43 7.62 8.89 -0.41
C GLU A 43 9.10 8.52 -0.35
N MET A 44 9.38 7.30 0.04
CA MET A 44 10.69 6.68 -0.05
C MET A 44 10.59 5.32 -0.73
N ILE A 45 11.40 5.07 -1.74
CA ILE A 45 11.48 3.77 -2.39
C ILE A 45 12.47 2.90 -1.62
N ILE A 46 11.96 2.01 -0.78
CA ILE A 46 12.78 1.17 0.12
C ILE A 46 13.75 0.27 -0.64
N THR A 47 13.36 -0.23 -1.81
CA THR A 47 14.21 -1.08 -2.66
C THR A 47 15.46 -0.37 -3.17
N GLU A 48 15.46 0.95 -3.21
CA GLU A 48 16.61 1.79 -3.60
C GLU A 48 17.51 2.13 -2.41
N GLU A 49 16.99 1.99 -1.18
CA GLU A 49 17.71 2.23 0.07
C GLU A 49 18.42 0.97 0.54
N THR A 50 19.64 0.77 0.07
CA THR A 50 20.43 -0.46 0.27
C THR A 50 20.45 -0.95 1.72
N ARG A 51 20.62 -0.05 2.69
CA ARG A 51 20.64 -0.42 4.12
C ARG A 51 19.31 -0.96 4.60
N ILE A 52 18.20 -0.26 4.28
CA ILE A 52 16.86 -0.67 4.68
C ILE A 52 16.47 -1.95 3.96
N TRP A 53 16.81 -2.03 2.66
CA TRP A 53 16.51 -3.20 1.85
C TRP A 53 17.26 -4.45 2.36
N ASN A 54 18.53 -4.34 2.71
CA ASN A 54 19.30 -5.47 3.26
C ASN A 54 18.76 -5.94 4.62
N GLU A 55 18.20 -5.02 5.42
CA GLU A 55 17.63 -5.36 6.74
C GLU A 55 16.24 -5.99 6.64
N TYR A 56 15.36 -5.47 5.77
CA TYR A 56 13.95 -5.83 5.74
C TYR A 56 13.49 -6.51 4.43
N GLY A 57 14.18 -6.30 3.33
CA GLY A 57 13.75 -6.72 2.00
C GLY A 57 13.34 -8.18 1.87
N PRO A 58 14.17 -9.15 2.27
CA PRO A 58 13.81 -10.57 2.17
C PRO A 58 12.53 -10.92 2.92
N GLN A 59 12.35 -10.37 4.13
CA GLN A 59 11.16 -10.59 4.95
C GLN A 59 9.92 -9.94 4.34
N LEU A 60 10.06 -8.74 3.75
CA LEU A 60 8.97 -8.07 3.06
C LEU A 60 8.53 -8.86 1.83
N VAL A 61 9.46 -9.33 1.02
CA VAL A 61 9.15 -10.15 -0.16
C VAL A 61 8.39 -11.41 0.25
N GLU A 62 8.82 -12.12 1.28
CA GLU A 62 8.14 -13.30 1.79
C GLU A 62 6.72 -12.96 2.27
N LEU A 63 6.57 -11.92 3.09
CA LEU A 63 5.31 -11.49 3.66
C LEU A 63 4.26 -11.16 2.59
N TYR A 64 4.65 -10.40 1.58
CA TYR A 64 3.75 -10.03 0.48
C TYR A 64 3.42 -11.21 -0.43
N ASN A 65 4.33 -12.17 -0.63
CA ASN A 65 4.04 -13.40 -1.36
C ASN A 65 3.04 -14.31 -0.61
N ILE A 66 3.15 -14.40 0.72
CA ILE A 66 2.17 -15.10 1.56
C ILE A 66 0.80 -14.42 1.41
N GLY A 67 0.75 -13.09 1.51
CA GLY A 67 -0.48 -12.31 1.31
C GLY A 67 -1.13 -12.56 -0.05
N LEU A 68 -0.34 -12.54 -1.14
CA LEU A 68 -0.82 -12.84 -2.48
C LEU A 68 -1.36 -14.27 -2.60
N SER A 69 -0.68 -15.25 -2.00
CA SER A 69 -1.12 -16.64 -2.01
C SER A 69 -2.47 -16.81 -1.30
N THR A 70 -2.61 -16.22 -0.12
CA THR A 70 -3.87 -16.22 0.64
C THR A 70 -4.99 -15.53 -0.14
N TYR A 71 -4.71 -14.37 -0.73
CA TYR A 71 -5.64 -13.64 -1.58
C TYR A 71 -6.16 -14.49 -2.75
N ARG A 72 -5.26 -15.21 -3.45
CA ARG A 72 -5.63 -16.12 -4.55
C ARG A 72 -6.59 -17.21 -4.09
N GLN A 73 -6.31 -17.84 -2.95
CA GLN A 73 -7.14 -18.90 -2.38
C GLN A 73 -8.54 -18.38 -2.04
N GLU A 74 -8.64 -17.21 -1.43
CA GLU A 74 -9.92 -16.61 -1.02
C GLU A 74 -10.73 -16.03 -2.18
N CYS A 75 -10.12 -15.67 -3.29
CA CYS A 75 -10.84 -15.29 -4.50
C CYS A 75 -11.62 -16.44 -5.13
N GLY A 76 -11.28 -17.68 -4.79
CA GLY A 76 -11.92 -18.91 -5.24
C GLY A 76 -11.37 -19.40 -6.58
N LEU A 77 -11.52 -20.69 -6.82
CA LEU A 77 -10.88 -21.42 -7.94
C LEU A 77 -11.12 -20.79 -9.34
N LYS A 78 -12.32 -20.31 -9.61
CA LYS A 78 -12.63 -19.72 -10.93
C LYS A 78 -11.89 -18.40 -11.14
N THR A 79 -11.79 -17.57 -10.11
CA THR A 79 -11.12 -16.27 -10.16
C THR A 79 -9.61 -16.43 -10.08
N SER A 80 -9.11 -17.34 -9.24
CA SER A 80 -7.67 -17.55 -9.10
C SER A 80 -7.01 -17.98 -10.42
N LYS A 81 -7.73 -18.72 -11.27
CA LYS A 81 -7.27 -19.08 -12.62
C LYS A 81 -7.18 -17.91 -13.61
N GLN A 82 -7.76 -16.76 -13.27
CA GLN A 82 -7.68 -15.53 -14.07
C GLN A 82 -6.58 -14.60 -13.57
N ILE A 83 -6.01 -14.88 -12.40
CA ILE A 83 -4.83 -14.17 -11.88
C ILE A 83 -3.60 -14.85 -12.49
N PRO A 84 -2.71 -14.11 -13.17
CA PRO A 84 -1.52 -14.69 -13.81
C PRO A 84 -0.71 -15.54 -12.82
N ASP A 85 -0.29 -16.74 -13.24
CA ASP A 85 0.47 -17.65 -12.38
C ASP A 85 1.84 -17.07 -12.02
N LYS A 86 2.50 -16.45 -13.00
CA LYS A 86 3.77 -15.75 -12.80
C LYS A 86 3.53 -14.26 -12.69
N MET A 87 3.88 -13.73 -11.53
CA MET A 87 3.80 -12.28 -11.25
C MET A 87 5.13 -11.82 -10.67
N GLY A 88 5.62 -10.69 -11.21
CA GLY A 88 6.76 -9.99 -10.64
C GLY A 88 6.28 -9.01 -9.56
N MET A 89 7.05 -8.87 -8.50
CA MET A 89 6.83 -7.85 -7.49
C MET A 89 7.62 -6.58 -7.87
N GLU A 90 6.97 -5.42 -7.78
CA GLU A 90 7.61 -4.13 -8.02
C GLU A 90 8.37 -3.63 -6.79
N GLN A 91 8.94 -2.43 -6.90
CA GLN A 91 9.56 -1.73 -5.79
C GLN A 91 8.59 -1.53 -4.62
N PHE A 92 9.14 -1.50 -3.41
CA PHE A 92 8.39 -1.14 -2.22
C PHE A 92 8.46 0.36 -1.99
N SER A 93 7.28 1.00 -1.99
CA SER A 93 7.11 2.42 -1.70
C SER A 93 6.55 2.60 -0.30
N LEU A 94 7.28 3.30 0.57
CA LEU A 94 6.80 3.74 1.87
C LEU A 94 6.34 5.19 1.74
N LYS A 95 5.07 5.45 2.06
CA LYS A 95 4.45 6.78 1.97
C LYS A 95 4.02 7.28 3.34
N LYS A 96 4.18 8.59 3.55
CA LYS A 96 3.72 9.31 4.74
C LYS A 96 2.68 10.35 4.37
N TYR A 97 1.57 10.34 5.08
CA TYR A 97 0.53 11.37 5.05
C TYR A 97 0.51 12.05 6.41
N VAL A 98 0.93 13.32 6.45
CA VAL A 98 1.08 14.07 7.70
C VAL A 98 -0.30 14.33 8.32
N ALA A 99 -0.43 14.03 9.62
CA ALA A 99 -1.66 14.27 10.36
C ALA A 99 -1.96 15.76 10.50
N ASN A 100 -3.26 16.09 10.61
CA ASN A 100 -3.78 17.46 10.76
C ASN A 100 -3.50 18.40 9.58
N ASP A 101 -2.99 17.90 8.46
CA ASP A 101 -2.88 18.65 7.23
C ASP A 101 -3.81 18.05 6.16
N PRO A 102 -4.95 18.70 5.85
CA PRO A 102 -5.92 18.17 4.88
C PRO A 102 -5.37 18.14 3.44
N GLY A 103 -4.24 18.79 3.20
CA GLY A 103 -3.52 18.71 1.93
C GLY A 103 -2.84 17.35 1.73
N TYR A 104 -2.41 16.67 2.79
CA TYR A 104 -1.75 15.36 2.72
C TYR A 104 -2.77 14.26 2.41
N LYS A 105 -2.87 13.93 1.14
CA LYS A 105 -3.77 12.93 0.58
C LYS A 105 -3.24 12.42 -0.75
N GLN A 106 -3.79 11.31 -1.21
CA GLN A 106 -3.67 10.88 -2.60
C GLN A 106 -5.07 10.89 -3.23
N ARG A 107 -5.21 11.61 -4.37
CA ARG A 107 -6.49 11.70 -5.09
C ARG A 107 -6.96 10.35 -5.60
N ILE A 108 -8.21 10.27 -6.01
CA ILE A 108 -8.78 9.08 -6.65
C ILE A 108 -7.97 8.73 -7.91
N HIS A 109 -7.47 7.50 -7.96
CA HIS A 109 -6.67 6.97 -9.05
C HIS A 109 -6.81 5.45 -9.13
N SER A 110 -6.29 4.85 -10.19
CA SER A 110 -5.95 3.43 -10.23
C SER A 110 -4.46 3.27 -10.54
N ASP A 111 -3.88 2.14 -10.13
CA ASP A 111 -2.43 1.94 -10.22
C ASP A 111 -1.96 1.47 -11.60
N SER A 112 -2.88 1.10 -12.50
CA SER A 112 -2.58 0.51 -13.81
C SER A 112 -2.98 1.38 -15.01
N THR A 113 -2.94 2.72 -14.86
CA THR A 113 -3.43 3.65 -15.91
C THR A 113 -2.38 4.14 -16.89
N GLU A 114 -1.11 4.10 -16.54
CA GLU A 114 -0.03 4.68 -17.35
C GLU A 114 0.76 3.59 -18.10
N ARG A 115 1.46 3.99 -19.18
CA ARG A 115 2.25 3.07 -19.99
C ARG A 115 3.25 2.23 -19.18
N GLY A 116 3.84 2.81 -18.12
CA GLY A 116 4.78 2.10 -17.24
C GLY A 116 4.12 1.20 -16.21
N THR A 117 2.81 1.37 -15.96
CA THR A 117 2.08 0.69 -14.88
C THR A 117 0.96 -0.22 -15.37
N HIS A 118 0.69 -0.26 -16.69
CA HIS A 118 -0.45 -1.00 -17.27
C HIS A 118 -0.41 -2.51 -16.98
N THR A 119 0.74 -3.08 -16.65
CA THR A 119 0.90 -4.50 -16.28
C THR A 119 0.67 -4.76 -14.79
N ARG A 120 0.44 -3.73 -13.96
CA ARG A 120 0.05 -3.90 -12.56
C ARG A 120 -1.29 -4.58 -12.47
N PHE A 121 -1.33 -5.72 -11.83
CA PHE A 121 -2.52 -6.56 -11.74
C PHE A 121 -3.13 -6.52 -10.33
N ILE A 122 -2.30 -6.58 -9.31
CA ILE A 122 -2.70 -6.56 -7.90
C ILE A 122 -1.89 -5.50 -7.16
N THR A 123 -2.57 -4.69 -6.36
CA THR A 123 -1.99 -3.78 -5.37
C THR A 123 -2.06 -4.44 -4.00
N ALA A 124 -0.95 -4.44 -3.28
CA ALA A 124 -0.87 -4.86 -1.89
C ALA A 124 -0.24 -3.74 -1.05
N MET A 125 -0.89 -3.39 0.05
CA MET A 125 -0.48 -2.28 0.92
C MET A 125 -0.64 -2.67 2.38
N ILE A 126 0.41 -2.45 3.18
CA ILE A 126 0.38 -2.60 4.64
C ILE A 126 0.27 -1.21 5.27
N TYR A 127 -0.61 -1.08 6.26
CA TYR A 127 -0.67 0.10 7.12
C TYR A 127 0.37 -0.05 8.24
N LEU A 128 1.32 0.87 8.31
CA LEU A 128 2.38 0.85 9.32
C LEU A 128 2.00 1.59 10.61
N THR A 129 0.91 2.36 10.57
CA THR A 129 0.37 3.09 11.72
C THR A 129 -1.14 3.04 11.72
N THR A 130 -1.73 3.27 12.91
CA THR A 130 -3.16 3.51 13.09
C THR A 130 -3.35 4.99 13.45
N PRO A 131 -3.78 5.86 12.52
CA PRO A 131 -4.17 7.23 12.85
C PRO A 131 -5.32 7.26 13.85
N GLU A 132 -5.37 8.28 14.69
CA GLU A 132 -6.43 8.39 15.71
C GLU A 132 -7.80 8.65 15.10
N GLN A 133 -7.83 9.41 14.00
CA GLN A 133 -9.07 9.75 13.29
C GLN A 133 -8.81 9.84 11.79
N ARG A 134 -9.77 9.39 11.00
CA ARG A 134 -9.74 9.43 9.54
C ARG A 134 -8.58 8.64 8.93
N GLY A 135 -8.10 9.04 7.75
CA GLY A 135 -6.99 8.39 7.06
C GLY A 135 -7.41 7.14 6.27
N GLU A 136 -8.71 6.92 6.06
CA GLU A 136 -9.22 5.73 5.37
C GLU A 136 -8.68 5.65 3.93
N THR A 137 -8.44 4.43 3.47
CA THR A 137 -8.35 4.11 2.05
C THR A 137 -9.78 3.96 1.55
N GLU A 138 -10.20 4.84 0.64
CA GLU A 138 -11.57 4.91 0.15
C GLU A 138 -11.68 4.44 -1.29
N PHE A 139 -12.66 3.58 -1.55
CA PHE A 139 -13.07 3.10 -2.87
C PHE A 139 -14.45 3.68 -3.22
N PRO A 140 -14.52 4.88 -3.82
CA PRO A 140 -15.77 5.61 -3.98
C PRO A 140 -16.80 4.88 -4.86
N SER A 141 -16.34 4.19 -5.91
CA SER A 141 -17.20 3.48 -6.86
C SER A 141 -18.07 2.39 -6.21
N ILE A 142 -17.63 1.88 -5.06
CA ILE A 142 -18.33 0.83 -4.29
C ILE A 142 -18.70 1.27 -2.88
N ARG A 143 -18.49 2.56 -2.55
CA ARG A 143 -18.78 3.16 -1.24
C ARG A 143 -18.13 2.42 -0.07
N LEU A 144 -16.90 1.94 -0.27
CA LEU A 144 -16.14 1.22 0.75
C LEU A 144 -15.04 2.13 1.30
N LYS A 145 -14.90 2.15 2.64
CA LYS A 145 -13.80 2.79 3.36
C LYS A 145 -13.11 1.75 4.24
N ILE A 146 -11.80 1.70 4.15
CA ILE A 146 -10.96 0.81 4.96
C ILE A 146 -10.21 1.69 5.97
N THR A 147 -10.48 1.49 7.25
CA THR A 147 -9.77 2.16 8.34
C THR A 147 -8.37 1.56 8.48
N PRO A 148 -7.30 2.37 8.44
CA PRO A 148 -5.96 1.86 8.63
C PRO A 148 -5.78 1.32 10.05
N THR A 149 -5.32 0.07 10.12
CA THR A 149 -4.93 -0.59 11.38
C THR A 149 -3.48 -1.04 11.25
N GLN A 150 -2.64 -0.68 12.20
CA GLN A 150 -1.22 -1.04 12.18
C GLN A 150 -1.01 -2.53 12.01
N GLY A 151 -0.18 -2.91 11.05
CA GLY A 151 0.13 -4.30 10.73
C GLY A 151 -0.90 -5.00 9.86
N SER A 152 -2.03 -4.37 9.52
CA SER A 152 -2.97 -4.95 8.56
C SER A 152 -2.55 -4.71 7.11
N MET A 153 -2.87 -5.66 6.23
CA MET A 153 -2.62 -5.62 4.79
C MET A 153 -3.92 -5.57 4.03
N ILE A 154 -4.02 -4.67 3.07
CA ILE A 154 -5.10 -4.64 2.08
C ILE A 154 -4.57 -5.13 0.74
N ILE A 155 -5.31 -6.01 0.07
CA ILE A 155 -5.00 -6.51 -1.28
C ILE A 155 -6.23 -6.35 -2.18
N PHE A 156 -6.01 -5.78 -3.38
CA PHE A 156 -7.07 -5.53 -4.35
C PHE A 156 -6.54 -5.43 -5.79
N PRO A 157 -7.41 -5.57 -6.81
CA PRO A 157 -7.01 -5.39 -8.21
C PRO A 157 -6.59 -3.96 -8.50
N SER A 158 -5.49 -3.77 -9.24
CA SER A 158 -4.92 -2.45 -9.57
C SER A 158 -5.69 -1.68 -10.66
N THR A 159 -6.79 -2.24 -11.18
CA THR A 159 -7.47 -1.76 -12.37
C THR A 159 -8.42 -0.58 -12.10
N TRP A 160 -8.84 0.12 -13.15
CA TRP A 160 -9.74 1.28 -13.10
C TRP A 160 -11.09 1.00 -12.41
N THR A 161 -11.53 -0.25 -12.32
CA THR A 161 -12.75 -0.65 -11.59
C THR A 161 -12.60 -0.59 -10.07
N TYR A 162 -11.35 -0.49 -9.58
CA TYR A 162 -10.98 -0.39 -8.16
C TYR A 162 -10.21 0.89 -7.87
N MET A 163 -10.64 2.00 -8.48
CA MET A 163 -10.06 3.32 -8.14
C MET A 163 -10.24 3.61 -6.66
N TYR A 164 -9.17 4.12 -6.06
CA TYR A 164 -9.15 4.43 -4.64
C TYR A 164 -8.44 5.76 -4.36
N SER A 165 -8.62 6.28 -3.16
CA SER A 165 -7.93 7.45 -2.63
C SER A 165 -7.42 7.18 -1.22
N GLU A 166 -6.38 7.91 -0.83
CA GLU A 166 -5.89 7.96 0.53
C GLU A 166 -6.37 9.27 1.18
N ASN A 167 -7.24 9.14 2.18
CA ASN A 167 -7.84 10.30 2.83
C ASN A 167 -6.87 10.93 3.86
N PRO A 168 -6.99 12.25 4.13
CA PRO A 168 -6.24 12.90 5.19
C PRO A 168 -6.54 12.27 6.55
N CYS A 169 -5.54 12.19 7.40
CA CYS A 169 -5.68 11.72 8.78
C CYS A 169 -5.58 12.86 9.81
N MET A 170 -6.10 12.62 11.00
CA MET A 170 -6.10 13.58 12.11
C MET A 170 -5.61 12.93 13.40
N GLY A 171 -5.12 13.76 14.32
CA GLY A 171 -4.57 13.33 15.61
C GLY A 171 -3.06 13.53 15.70
N LEU A 172 -2.40 12.80 16.58
CA LEU A 172 -0.95 12.89 16.79
C LEU A 172 -0.14 11.97 15.87
N ILE A 173 -0.81 10.95 15.28
CA ILE A 173 -0.17 9.90 14.52
C ILE A 173 -0.42 10.12 13.02
N SER A 174 0.64 10.37 12.27
CA SER A 174 0.62 10.39 10.80
C SER A 174 0.36 8.99 10.24
N LYS A 175 -0.27 8.92 9.09
CA LYS A 175 -0.49 7.66 8.38
C LYS A 175 0.75 7.29 7.57
N TYR A 176 1.18 6.04 7.72
CA TYR A 176 2.26 5.45 6.91
C TYR A 176 1.74 4.19 6.24
N THR A 177 2.05 4.05 4.96
CA THR A 177 1.71 2.85 4.17
C THR A 177 2.94 2.31 3.48
N LEU A 178 3.04 0.99 3.39
CA LEU A 178 4.05 0.29 2.61
C LEU A 178 3.35 -0.45 1.47
N THR A 179 3.64 -0.06 0.24
CA THR A 179 2.91 -0.52 -0.95
C THR A 179 3.87 -1.17 -1.95
N THR A 180 3.46 -2.26 -2.55
CA THR A 180 4.04 -2.81 -3.78
C THR A 180 2.93 -3.27 -4.72
N HIS A 181 3.31 -3.53 -5.97
CA HIS A 181 2.39 -4.02 -6.99
C HIS A 181 2.91 -5.35 -7.56
N PHE A 182 1.99 -6.25 -7.81
CA PHE A 182 2.26 -7.46 -8.56
C PHE A 182 1.91 -7.25 -10.02
N ARG A 183 2.91 -7.43 -10.89
CA ARG A 183 2.80 -7.26 -12.35
C ARG A 183 2.63 -8.61 -13.03
N ALA A 184 1.77 -8.68 -14.03
CA ALA A 184 1.75 -9.80 -14.97
C ALA A 184 3.09 -9.83 -15.76
N GLN A 185 3.68 -11.02 -15.88
CA GLN A 185 4.91 -11.28 -16.65
C GLN A 185 4.58 -11.94 -17.97
#